data_85369dc06ce20c482d7f4af11268929c
#
_entry.id   85369dc06ce20c482d7f4af11268929c
#
_cell.length_a   1.000
_cell.length_b   1.000
_cell.length_c   1.000
_cell.angle_alpha   90.00
_cell.angle_beta   90.00
_cell.angle_gamma   90.00
#
_symmetry.space_group_name_H-M   'P 1'
#
loop_
_entity.id
_entity.type
_entity.pdbx_description
1 polymer ?
#
loop_
_entity_poly.entity_id
_entity_poly.type
_entity_poly.pdbx_seq_one_letter_code
_entity_poly.pdbx_strand_id
1 'polypeptide(L)'
;MFRKVLVANRGEIAVRVMRACEELNVGTVAVYSEADKDGGHVRYADEAYNVGPAKASDSYLDHEAVIEAARKADADAIHPGYGFLAENAEFARKVEETEITWIGPSGDAMEQLGEKTKARAVMQSADTPIVPGTTEPVTEPEEVTAFGDEHGYPVAIKAEGGGGGRGMKIVNGPDEAEDRLQSAKREGEAYFDNDSVYLERFLENPRHIEVQILADHAGNVRHLGERDCSLQRRYQKVIEEGPSPALTDELREKIGEAARRGVSEAGYTNAGTVEFLVEEDADREEGELLGPETNFYFLEVNTRIQVEHTVTEEITGIDIVKWQIRIAAGEEIGFEQDDVEIDGHAMEFRINAENAANEFAPSPGGRLETYDPPGGIGVRLDDALRQGDEIVTDYDSMIAKLIVHGGDRDECIARSLRALREYGIEGVVTVIPFHRLMLTNERFVEGKHTTKYLDEEMDRSRIEEAQKQWGSETGAESEEESVVHREFTVEVNGKRFEVDLEEHGVEAVGGSGGGGGGQRPQPAGGSDSGESAVSTEGEQVTTDMQGTILSVEVSEGDEVESGDVLCVLEAMKMENDVVASASGTVAQVLIEEGESVDMGDTLVVIE
;
A
#
# COMPACT_ATOMS: atom_id res chain seq x y z
N MET A 1 25.35 -13.21 -17.22
CA MET A 1 23.87 -13.29 -17.24
C MET A 1 23.44 -14.61 -16.62
N PHE A 2 22.40 -14.60 -15.79
CA PHE A 2 21.85 -15.79 -15.12
C PHE A 2 21.19 -16.75 -16.11
N ARG A 3 21.06 -18.01 -15.74
CA ARG A 3 20.30 -19.02 -16.49
C ARG A 3 18.85 -19.10 -15.97
N LYS A 4 18.67 -18.90 -14.63
CA LYS A 4 17.38 -19.04 -13.96
C LYS A 4 17.32 -18.12 -12.74
N VAL A 5 16.20 -17.41 -12.59
CA VAL A 5 15.92 -16.51 -11.47
C VAL A 5 14.66 -16.97 -10.73
N LEU A 6 14.76 -17.09 -9.42
CA LEU A 6 13.60 -17.24 -8.55
C LEU A 6 13.06 -15.85 -8.21
N VAL A 7 11.75 -15.65 -8.39
CA VAL A 7 11.05 -14.43 -8.01
C VAL A 7 10.39 -14.64 -6.65
N ALA A 8 10.98 -14.04 -5.61
CA ALA A 8 10.50 -14.15 -4.23
C ALA A 8 9.37 -13.15 -3.95
N ASN A 9 8.32 -13.23 -4.76
CA ASN A 9 7.16 -12.34 -4.69
C ASN A 9 5.95 -12.98 -5.38
N ARG A 10 4.80 -12.29 -5.36
CA ARG A 10 3.53 -12.72 -5.94
C ARG A 10 2.92 -11.63 -6.83
N GLY A 11 1.76 -11.95 -7.41
CA GLY A 11 0.93 -10.95 -8.09
C GLY A 11 1.60 -10.33 -9.32
N GLU A 12 1.26 -9.08 -9.57
CA GLU A 12 1.67 -8.37 -10.79
C GLU A 12 3.17 -8.16 -10.87
N ILE A 13 3.84 -7.84 -9.74
CA ILE A 13 5.29 -7.60 -9.73
C ILE A 13 6.07 -8.87 -10.05
N ALA A 14 5.61 -10.05 -9.60
CA ALA A 14 6.25 -11.30 -9.97
C ALA A 14 6.14 -11.53 -11.48
N VAL A 15 4.98 -11.30 -12.09
CA VAL A 15 4.80 -11.39 -13.55
C VAL A 15 5.68 -10.36 -14.27
N ARG A 16 5.77 -9.11 -13.76
CA ARG A 16 6.63 -8.06 -14.33
C ARG A 16 8.10 -8.48 -14.36
N VAL A 17 8.60 -9.04 -13.26
CA VAL A 17 9.99 -9.55 -13.18
C VAL A 17 10.19 -10.73 -14.13
N MET A 18 9.24 -11.67 -14.20
CA MET A 18 9.32 -12.81 -15.11
C MET A 18 9.33 -12.39 -16.58
N ARG A 19 8.53 -11.37 -16.97
CA ARG A 19 8.56 -10.79 -18.32
C ARG A 19 9.97 -10.25 -18.66
N ALA A 20 10.62 -9.55 -17.71
CA ALA A 20 11.99 -9.07 -17.89
C ALA A 20 13.00 -10.23 -18.02
N CYS A 21 12.85 -11.29 -17.22
CA CYS A 21 13.67 -12.49 -17.32
C CYS A 21 13.52 -13.16 -18.68
N GLU A 22 12.28 -13.36 -19.16
CA GLU A 22 11.99 -13.99 -20.45
C GLU A 22 12.64 -13.20 -21.61
N GLU A 23 12.54 -11.87 -21.61
CA GLU A 23 13.16 -11.03 -22.62
C GLU A 23 14.71 -11.01 -22.55
N LEU A 24 15.30 -11.41 -21.41
CA LEU A 24 16.72 -11.63 -21.23
C LEU A 24 17.12 -13.09 -21.52
N ASN A 25 16.19 -13.96 -21.92
CA ASN A 25 16.35 -15.42 -22.08
C ASN A 25 16.81 -16.10 -20.78
N VAL A 26 16.26 -15.69 -19.65
CA VAL A 26 16.49 -16.24 -18.30
C VAL A 26 15.25 -17.00 -17.88
N GLY A 27 15.41 -18.26 -17.45
CA GLY A 27 14.31 -19.09 -16.93
C GLY A 27 13.76 -18.54 -15.62
N THR A 28 12.48 -18.81 -15.35
CA THR A 28 11.72 -18.21 -14.26
C THR A 28 11.21 -19.23 -13.27
N VAL A 29 11.31 -18.93 -11.98
CA VAL A 29 10.79 -19.75 -10.88
C VAL A 29 9.89 -18.88 -10.01
N ALA A 30 8.62 -19.27 -9.86
CA ALA A 30 7.71 -18.68 -8.90
C ALA A 30 7.81 -19.38 -7.54
N VAL A 31 7.52 -18.62 -6.49
CA VAL A 31 7.13 -19.17 -5.18
C VAL A 31 5.64 -18.86 -4.96
N TYR A 32 4.95 -19.72 -4.20
CA TYR A 32 3.55 -19.50 -3.88
C TYR A 32 3.16 -20.10 -2.54
N SER A 33 2.23 -19.46 -1.85
CA SER A 33 1.55 -20.03 -0.67
C SER A 33 0.33 -20.88 -1.09
N GLU A 34 -0.27 -21.58 -0.16
CA GLU A 34 -1.52 -22.34 -0.42
C GLU A 34 -2.64 -21.46 -0.99
N ALA A 35 -2.73 -20.18 -0.57
CA ALA A 35 -3.73 -19.24 -1.08
C ALA A 35 -3.49 -18.87 -2.55
N ASP A 36 -2.23 -18.82 -2.98
CA ASP A 36 -1.83 -18.39 -4.33
C ASP A 36 -1.55 -19.55 -5.31
N LYS A 37 -1.87 -20.79 -4.97
CA LYS A 37 -1.53 -21.97 -5.80
C LYS A 37 -1.99 -21.88 -7.26
N ASP A 38 -3.10 -21.16 -7.51
CA ASP A 38 -3.66 -20.94 -8.83
C ASP A 38 -3.38 -19.50 -9.33
N GLY A 39 -2.49 -18.75 -8.65
CA GLY A 39 -2.15 -17.38 -8.95
C GLY A 39 -1.58 -17.16 -10.35
N GLY A 40 -1.77 -15.96 -10.91
CA GLY A 40 -1.32 -15.62 -12.25
C GLY A 40 0.19 -15.75 -12.43
N HIS A 41 0.97 -15.40 -11.44
CA HIS A 41 2.43 -15.54 -11.43
C HIS A 41 2.88 -17.00 -11.45
N VAL A 42 2.12 -17.90 -10.78
CA VAL A 42 2.37 -19.36 -10.81
C VAL A 42 2.10 -19.93 -12.20
N ARG A 43 1.02 -19.46 -12.86
CA ARG A 43 0.67 -19.87 -14.22
C ARG A 43 1.66 -19.34 -15.27
N TYR A 44 2.34 -18.22 -14.98
CA TYR A 44 3.27 -17.56 -15.90
C TYR A 44 4.67 -18.18 -15.88
N ALA A 45 5.16 -18.57 -14.71
CA ALA A 45 6.51 -19.07 -14.49
C ALA A 45 6.79 -20.42 -15.20
N ASP A 46 8.05 -20.70 -15.55
CA ASP A 46 8.48 -22.01 -16.06
C ASP A 46 8.38 -23.09 -14.99
N GLU A 47 8.69 -22.74 -13.72
CA GLU A 47 8.63 -23.64 -12.56
C GLU A 47 7.99 -22.88 -11.37
N ALA A 48 7.33 -23.60 -10.46
CA ALA A 48 6.76 -23.03 -9.27
C ALA A 48 6.89 -23.94 -8.05
N TYR A 49 7.16 -23.35 -6.88
CA TYR A 49 7.36 -24.06 -5.62
C TYR A 49 6.48 -23.51 -4.51
N ASN A 50 5.78 -24.39 -3.80
CA ASN A 50 5.05 -24.04 -2.60
C ASN A 50 6.04 -23.72 -1.48
N VAL A 51 5.85 -22.57 -0.80
CA VAL A 51 6.69 -22.10 0.30
C VAL A 51 5.96 -22.09 1.65
N GLY A 52 4.66 -22.47 1.71
CA GLY A 52 3.95 -22.59 2.97
C GLY A 52 2.45 -22.31 2.89
N PRO A 53 1.78 -22.16 4.05
CA PRO A 53 0.35 -21.85 4.15
C PRO A 53 0.04 -20.44 3.67
N ALA A 54 -1.24 -20.01 3.77
CA ALA A 54 -1.68 -18.68 3.35
C ALA A 54 -0.99 -17.54 4.12
N LYS A 55 -0.75 -17.71 5.41
CA LYS A 55 -0.14 -16.67 6.24
C LYS A 55 1.25 -16.28 5.74
N ALA A 56 1.47 -14.98 5.49
CA ALA A 56 2.73 -14.48 4.92
C ALA A 56 3.97 -14.81 5.76
N SER A 57 3.86 -14.73 7.12
CA SER A 57 4.97 -15.07 8.03
C SER A 57 5.47 -16.51 7.88
N ASP A 58 4.59 -17.42 7.46
CA ASP A 58 4.84 -18.86 7.38
C ASP A 58 5.07 -19.30 5.92
N SER A 59 5.16 -18.34 4.98
CA SER A 59 5.33 -18.59 3.54
C SER A 59 6.28 -17.57 2.88
N TYR A 60 5.76 -16.46 2.35
CA TYR A 60 6.56 -15.44 1.62
C TYR A 60 7.61 -14.74 2.47
N LEU A 61 7.46 -14.71 3.79
CA LEU A 61 8.43 -14.16 4.74
C LEU A 61 9.33 -15.24 5.38
N ASP A 62 9.12 -16.51 5.07
CA ASP A 62 9.98 -17.60 5.54
C ASP A 62 11.27 -17.66 4.70
N HIS A 63 12.36 -17.15 5.27
CA HIS A 63 13.68 -17.09 4.64
C HIS A 63 14.17 -18.47 4.16
N GLU A 64 14.00 -19.50 4.99
CA GLU A 64 14.52 -20.84 4.69
C GLU A 64 13.70 -21.51 3.59
N ALA A 65 12.35 -21.34 3.61
CA ALA A 65 11.48 -21.88 2.59
C ALA A 65 11.80 -21.30 1.20
N VAL A 66 12.03 -19.98 1.11
CA VAL A 66 12.38 -19.30 -0.15
C VAL A 66 13.77 -19.73 -0.65
N ILE A 67 14.80 -19.77 0.22
CA ILE A 67 16.14 -20.21 -0.15
C ILE A 67 16.14 -21.68 -0.58
N GLU A 68 15.39 -22.54 0.12
CA GLU A 68 15.28 -23.96 -0.24
C GLU A 68 14.57 -24.14 -1.59
N ALA A 69 13.53 -23.34 -1.89
CA ALA A 69 12.88 -23.35 -3.20
C ALA A 69 13.88 -22.96 -4.30
N ALA A 70 14.72 -21.94 -4.08
CA ALA A 70 15.77 -21.54 -5.02
C ALA A 70 16.81 -22.66 -5.25
N ARG A 71 17.24 -23.34 -4.19
CA ARG A 71 18.15 -24.49 -4.28
C ARG A 71 17.52 -25.67 -5.04
N LYS A 72 16.26 -25.99 -4.76
CA LYS A 72 15.53 -27.07 -5.45
C LYS A 72 15.36 -26.79 -6.94
N ALA A 73 15.15 -25.53 -7.30
CA ALA A 73 15.01 -25.10 -8.68
C ALA A 73 16.37 -24.98 -9.42
N ASP A 74 17.50 -25.09 -8.75
CA ASP A 74 18.83 -24.74 -9.30
C ASP A 74 18.84 -23.31 -9.86
N ALA A 75 18.26 -22.36 -9.11
CA ALA A 75 18.23 -20.95 -9.48
C ALA A 75 19.57 -20.27 -9.22
N ASP A 76 20.03 -19.47 -10.17
CA ASP A 76 21.29 -18.73 -10.07
C ASP A 76 21.14 -17.46 -9.21
N ALA A 77 19.91 -16.89 -9.15
CA ALA A 77 19.64 -15.66 -8.42
C ALA A 77 18.22 -15.60 -7.86
N ILE A 78 18.01 -14.71 -6.87
CA ILE A 78 16.70 -14.39 -6.28
C ILE A 78 16.41 -12.91 -6.51
N HIS A 79 15.24 -12.62 -7.10
CA HIS A 79 14.68 -11.27 -7.25
C HIS A 79 13.52 -11.07 -6.28
N PRO A 80 13.59 -10.11 -5.34
CA PRO A 80 12.56 -9.93 -4.30
C PRO A 80 11.33 -9.15 -4.76
N GLY A 81 11.37 -8.43 -5.89
CA GLY A 81 10.35 -7.45 -6.25
C GLY A 81 10.29 -6.28 -5.25
N TYR A 82 9.10 -5.96 -4.77
CA TYR A 82 8.86 -5.02 -3.68
C TYR A 82 7.93 -5.64 -2.62
N GLY A 83 7.88 -5.07 -1.40
CA GLY A 83 7.20 -5.69 -0.26
C GLY A 83 7.89 -6.98 0.22
N PHE A 84 7.25 -7.74 1.11
CA PHE A 84 7.78 -8.97 1.70
C PHE A 84 9.25 -8.85 2.12
N LEU A 85 10.14 -9.60 1.44
CA LEU A 85 11.57 -9.68 1.78
C LEU A 85 12.44 -8.64 1.06
N ALA A 86 11.87 -7.74 0.26
CA ALA A 86 12.63 -6.84 -0.61
C ALA A 86 13.53 -5.84 0.16
N GLU A 87 13.15 -5.44 1.37
CA GLU A 87 13.92 -4.55 2.26
C GLU A 87 14.42 -5.27 3.53
N ASN A 88 14.44 -6.61 3.51
CA ASN A 88 14.92 -7.40 4.63
C ASN A 88 16.44 -7.64 4.53
N ALA A 89 17.22 -6.82 5.23
CA ALA A 89 18.68 -6.89 5.24
C ALA A 89 19.21 -8.25 5.73
N GLU A 90 18.53 -8.91 6.68
CA GLU A 90 18.92 -10.24 7.17
C GLU A 90 18.75 -11.31 6.08
N PHE A 91 17.63 -11.26 5.35
CA PHE A 91 17.40 -12.16 4.23
C PHE A 91 18.42 -11.96 3.11
N ALA A 92 18.70 -10.71 2.72
CA ALA A 92 19.73 -10.40 1.74
C ALA A 92 21.09 -11.02 2.13
N ARG A 93 21.54 -10.82 3.38
CA ARG A 93 22.78 -11.43 3.90
C ARG A 93 22.74 -12.96 3.87
N LYS A 94 21.62 -13.59 4.26
CA LYS A 94 21.48 -15.04 4.18
C LYS A 94 21.63 -15.57 2.74
N VAL A 95 21.09 -14.84 1.75
CA VAL A 95 21.27 -15.18 0.34
C VAL A 95 22.73 -14.99 -0.09
N GLU A 96 23.36 -13.86 0.28
CA GLU A 96 24.77 -13.54 0.00
C GLU A 96 25.75 -14.56 0.58
N GLU A 97 25.40 -15.25 1.67
CA GLU A 97 26.18 -16.36 2.26
C GLU A 97 26.07 -17.67 1.44
N THR A 98 25.22 -17.72 0.42
CA THR A 98 25.05 -18.89 -0.46
C THR A 98 25.77 -18.71 -1.79
N GLU A 99 25.60 -19.67 -2.71
CA GLU A 99 26.05 -19.57 -4.10
C GLU A 99 25.00 -18.87 -5.00
N ILE A 100 23.86 -18.41 -4.42
CA ILE A 100 22.77 -17.75 -5.12
C ILE A 100 23.00 -16.24 -5.07
N THR A 101 22.87 -15.56 -6.20
CA THR A 101 23.02 -14.09 -6.26
C THR A 101 21.74 -13.39 -5.79
N TRP A 102 21.89 -12.44 -4.89
CA TRP A 102 20.83 -11.51 -4.52
C TRP A 102 20.68 -10.41 -5.58
N ILE A 103 19.48 -10.20 -6.12
CA ILE A 103 19.19 -9.11 -7.06
C ILE A 103 18.61 -7.93 -6.28
N GLY A 104 19.48 -7.04 -5.85
CA GLY A 104 19.17 -5.87 -5.02
C GLY A 104 20.44 -5.27 -4.43
N PRO A 105 20.32 -4.26 -3.57
CA PRO A 105 21.44 -3.74 -2.80
C PRO A 105 21.90 -4.75 -1.74
N SER A 106 23.14 -4.61 -1.27
CA SER A 106 23.65 -5.49 -0.20
C SER A 106 22.88 -5.30 1.11
N GLY A 107 22.85 -6.35 1.96
CA GLY A 107 22.23 -6.27 3.28
C GLY A 107 22.80 -5.13 4.14
N ASP A 108 24.09 -4.79 3.98
CA ASP A 108 24.71 -3.67 4.69
C ASP A 108 24.24 -2.30 4.19
N ALA A 109 24.06 -2.14 2.87
CA ALA A 109 23.50 -0.92 2.28
C ALA A 109 22.02 -0.73 2.68
N MET A 110 21.25 -1.85 2.72
CA MET A 110 19.87 -1.82 3.22
C MET A 110 19.79 -1.35 4.67
N GLU A 111 20.63 -1.88 5.56
CA GLU A 111 20.64 -1.46 6.96
C GLU A 111 21.08 -0.02 7.13
N GLN A 112 22.07 0.44 6.34
CA GLN A 112 22.59 1.80 6.41
C GLN A 112 21.57 2.84 5.94
N LEU A 113 20.84 2.56 4.86
CA LEU A 113 19.89 3.50 4.25
C LEU A 113 18.43 3.28 4.66
N GLY A 114 18.08 2.08 5.14
CA GLY A 114 16.74 1.78 5.65
C GLY A 114 16.51 2.32 7.08
N GLU A 115 17.57 2.47 7.88
CA GLU A 115 17.46 3.08 9.20
C GLU A 115 17.48 4.60 9.08
N LYS A 116 16.39 5.28 9.45
CA LYS A 116 16.19 6.73 9.25
C LYS A 116 17.35 7.59 9.76
N THR A 117 17.88 7.28 10.96
CA THR A 117 18.96 8.06 11.56
C THR A 117 20.27 7.90 10.80
N LYS A 118 20.61 6.68 10.38
CA LYS A 118 21.81 6.40 9.60
C LYS A 118 21.70 7.01 8.20
N ALA A 119 20.54 6.85 7.53
CA ALA A 119 20.28 7.44 6.22
C ALA A 119 20.43 8.96 6.24
N ARG A 120 19.84 9.65 7.23
CA ARG A 120 20.00 11.11 7.40
C ARG A 120 21.46 11.52 7.56
N ALA A 121 22.25 10.79 8.34
CA ALA A 121 23.68 11.08 8.51
C ALA A 121 24.47 10.94 7.18
N VAL A 122 24.20 9.89 6.41
CA VAL A 122 24.81 9.68 5.10
C VAL A 122 24.40 10.79 4.13
N MET A 123 23.12 11.12 4.03
CA MET A 123 22.62 12.17 3.14
C MET A 123 23.20 13.55 3.51
N GLN A 124 23.30 13.84 4.81
CA GLN A 124 23.92 15.07 5.28
C GLN A 124 25.41 15.14 4.92
N SER A 125 26.16 14.03 5.00
CA SER A 125 27.58 13.99 4.58
C SER A 125 27.76 14.22 3.10
N ALA A 126 26.74 13.92 2.29
CA ALA A 126 26.68 14.16 0.84
C ALA A 126 26.11 15.55 0.47
N ASP A 127 25.98 16.48 1.40
CA ASP A 127 25.36 17.81 1.20
C ASP A 127 23.93 17.72 0.64
N THR A 128 23.17 16.67 0.98
CA THR A 128 21.74 16.55 0.67
C THR A 128 20.95 17.26 1.76
N PRO A 129 20.04 18.18 1.42
CA PRO A 129 19.23 18.87 2.42
C PRO A 129 18.38 17.90 3.24
N ILE A 130 18.43 18.03 4.56
CA ILE A 130 17.55 17.30 5.50
C ILE A 130 16.64 18.28 6.20
N VAL A 131 15.44 17.84 6.62
CA VAL A 131 14.56 18.71 7.41
C VAL A 131 15.32 19.19 8.65
N PRO A 132 15.43 20.52 8.87
CA PRO A 132 16.07 21.05 10.05
C PRO A 132 15.46 20.49 11.34
N GLY A 133 16.29 20.07 12.27
CA GLY A 133 15.84 19.49 13.53
C GLY A 133 16.98 19.47 14.55
N THR A 134 16.62 19.32 15.85
CA THR A 134 17.58 19.18 16.93
C THR A 134 18.05 17.72 17.05
N THR A 135 19.30 17.54 17.44
CA THR A 135 19.89 16.23 17.75
C THR A 135 19.89 15.94 19.26
N GLU A 136 19.74 16.97 20.08
CA GLU A 136 19.67 16.89 21.54
C GLU A 136 18.26 17.23 21.99
N PRO A 137 17.77 16.61 23.08
CA PRO A 137 16.48 16.93 23.66
C PRO A 137 16.38 18.40 24.07
N VAL A 138 15.22 19.01 23.84
CA VAL A 138 14.92 20.40 24.15
C VAL A 138 14.26 20.49 25.52
N THR A 139 14.75 21.41 26.35
CA THR A 139 14.28 21.55 27.73
C THR A 139 13.54 22.85 28.00
N GLU A 140 13.92 23.93 27.29
CA GLU A 140 13.45 25.28 27.58
C GLU A 140 12.68 25.89 26.40
N PRO A 141 11.61 26.68 26.65
CA PRO A 141 10.81 27.31 25.59
C PRO A 141 11.61 28.25 24.67
N GLU A 142 12.67 28.86 25.19
CA GLU A 142 13.58 29.75 24.47
C GLU A 142 14.30 29.01 23.34
N GLU A 143 14.58 27.71 23.51
CA GLU A 143 15.18 26.87 22.47
C GLU A 143 14.19 26.64 21.30
N VAL A 144 12.90 26.43 21.61
CA VAL A 144 11.83 26.34 20.59
C VAL A 144 11.72 27.64 19.82
N THR A 145 11.72 28.76 20.52
CA THR A 145 11.64 30.10 19.90
C THR A 145 12.85 30.39 19.02
N ALA A 146 14.06 30.11 19.53
CA ALA A 146 15.29 30.31 18.76
C ALA A 146 15.33 29.45 17.50
N PHE A 147 14.87 28.19 17.59
CA PHE A 147 14.77 27.28 16.44
C PHE A 147 13.76 27.80 15.41
N GLY A 148 12.58 28.28 15.85
CA GLY A 148 11.58 28.86 14.97
C GLY A 148 12.04 30.15 14.30
N ASP A 149 12.79 31.01 15.00
CA ASP A 149 13.37 32.25 14.44
C ASP A 149 14.45 31.95 13.40
N GLU A 150 15.22 30.87 13.55
CA GLU A 150 16.28 30.47 12.62
C GLU A 150 15.75 29.71 11.38
N HIS A 151 14.81 28.75 11.60
CA HIS A 151 14.38 27.81 10.56
C HIS A 151 12.96 28.09 10.03
N GLY A 152 12.24 29.03 10.63
CA GLY A 152 10.85 29.38 10.29
C GLY A 152 9.82 28.57 11.09
N TYR A 153 8.62 29.15 11.16
CA TYR A 153 7.42 28.51 11.71
C TYR A 153 6.56 27.94 10.58
N PRO A 154 5.74 26.89 10.86
CA PRO A 154 5.55 26.19 12.12
C PRO A 154 6.73 25.26 12.48
N VAL A 155 6.86 24.99 13.81
CA VAL A 155 7.82 24.04 14.37
C VAL A 155 7.05 22.86 14.97
N ALA A 156 7.50 21.63 14.70
CA ALA A 156 7.00 20.42 15.35
C ALA A 156 7.87 20.10 16.58
N ILE A 157 7.24 19.89 17.73
CA ILE A 157 7.85 19.30 18.92
C ILE A 157 7.43 17.84 18.94
N LYS A 158 8.40 16.91 18.86
CA LYS A 158 8.17 15.46 18.80
C LYS A 158 8.73 14.78 20.04
N ALA A 159 7.93 13.95 20.72
CA ALA A 159 8.41 13.10 21.79
C ALA A 159 9.34 12.01 21.25
N GLU A 160 10.38 11.66 22.00
CA GLU A 160 11.21 10.49 21.71
C GLU A 160 10.34 9.22 21.84
N GLY A 161 10.28 8.41 20.80
CA GLY A 161 9.35 7.28 20.71
C GLY A 161 8.01 7.62 20.06
N GLY A 162 7.70 8.91 19.85
CA GLY A 162 6.49 9.34 19.13
C GLY A 162 6.58 9.07 17.61
N GLY A 163 5.47 8.61 17.02
CA GLY A 163 5.34 8.36 15.60
C GLY A 163 3.89 8.55 15.11
N GLY A 164 3.68 8.64 13.80
CA GLY A 164 2.32 8.70 13.23
C GLY A 164 1.46 9.90 13.67
N GLY A 165 2.08 10.97 14.19
CA GLY A 165 1.35 12.13 14.76
C GLY A 165 1.09 12.05 16.25
N ARG A 166 1.29 10.92 16.91
CA ARG A 166 1.22 10.78 18.38
C ARG A 166 2.48 11.36 19.04
N GLY A 167 2.30 12.12 20.12
CA GLY A 167 3.43 12.80 20.80
C GLY A 167 4.02 13.96 20.00
N MET A 168 3.27 14.54 19.06
CA MET A 168 3.69 15.69 18.26
C MET A 168 2.82 16.91 18.55
N LYS A 169 3.45 18.06 18.76
CA LYS A 169 2.76 19.37 18.92
C LYS A 169 3.31 20.38 17.93
N ILE A 170 2.41 21.09 17.29
CA ILE A 170 2.76 22.15 16.33
C ILE A 170 2.77 23.50 17.06
N VAL A 171 3.83 24.27 16.83
CA VAL A 171 4.06 25.63 17.33
C VAL A 171 4.00 26.58 16.15
N ASN A 172 2.96 27.41 16.05
CA ASN A 172 2.77 28.32 14.92
C ASN A 172 3.46 29.69 15.12
N GLY A 173 3.93 29.95 16.33
CA GLY A 173 4.63 31.18 16.66
C GLY A 173 5.21 31.17 18.06
N PRO A 174 6.08 32.15 18.39
CA PRO A 174 6.82 32.17 19.65
C PRO A 174 5.93 32.19 20.89
N ASP A 175 4.73 32.75 20.80
CA ASP A 175 3.79 32.85 21.92
C ASP A 175 3.21 31.49 22.34
N GLU A 176 3.28 30.46 21.48
CA GLU A 176 2.80 29.09 21.78
C GLU A 176 3.90 28.17 22.34
N ALA A 177 5.18 28.57 22.28
CA ALA A 177 6.33 27.71 22.53
C ALA A 177 6.29 27.05 23.92
N GLU A 178 5.98 27.80 24.99
CA GLU A 178 5.94 27.29 26.37
C GLU A 178 4.82 26.25 26.55
N ASP A 179 3.59 26.58 26.14
CA ASP A 179 2.42 25.72 26.35
C ASP A 179 2.56 24.41 25.55
N ARG A 180 3.03 24.49 24.29
CA ARG A 180 3.21 23.34 23.41
C ARG A 180 4.36 22.43 23.89
N LEU A 181 5.48 23.01 24.34
CA LEU A 181 6.60 22.25 24.90
C LEU A 181 6.17 21.46 26.14
N GLN A 182 5.45 22.11 27.06
CA GLN A 182 4.95 21.46 28.28
C GLN A 182 3.92 20.37 27.95
N SER A 183 3.08 20.58 26.92
CA SER A 183 2.12 19.59 26.48
C SER A 183 2.81 18.39 25.85
N ALA A 184 3.80 18.59 24.96
CA ALA A 184 4.55 17.51 24.34
C ALA A 184 5.31 16.64 25.36
N LYS A 185 5.95 17.28 26.34
CA LYS A 185 6.65 16.55 27.43
C LYS A 185 5.70 15.69 28.27
N ARG A 186 4.52 16.23 28.65
CA ARG A 186 3.51 15.46 29.39
C ARG A 186 2.97 14.27 28.62
N GLU A 187 2.76 14.44 27.32
CA GLU A 187 2.33 13.33 26.48
C GLU A 187 3.45 12.29 26.30
N GLY A 188 4.70 12.74 26.10
CA GLY A 188 5.84 11.85 26.02
C GLY A 188 6.00 11.00 27.28
N GLU A 189 5.88 11.62 28.46
CA GLU A 189 5.92 10.90 29.74
C GLU A 189 4.75 9.94 29.89
N ALA A 190 3.53 10.36 29.51
CA ALA A 190 2.33 9.55 29.69
C ALA A 190 2.26 8.33 28.77
N TYR A 191 2.72 8.47 27.51
CA TYR A 191 2.60 7.41 26.50
C TYR A 191 3.86 6.59 26.28
N PHE A 192 5.05 7.18 26.55
CA PHE A 192 6.33 6.56 26.21
C PHE A 192 7.27 6.42 27.43
N ASP A 193 6.80 6.78 28.64
CA ASP A 193 7.60 6.82 29.89
C ASP A 193 8.90 7.64 29.70
N ASN A 194 8.84 8.69 28.85
CA ASN A 194 9.98 9.53 28.50
C ASN A 194 9.52 10.94 28.11
N ASP A 195 10.04 11.96 28.83
CA ASP A 195 9.71 13.37 28.60
C ASP A 195 10.65 14.07 27.59
N SER A 196 11.58 13.33 26.99
CA SER A 196 12.51 13.85 25.97
C SER A 196 11.76 14.26 24.72
N VAL A 197 11.96 15.51 24.29
CA VAL A 197 11.34 16.04 23.06
C VAL A 197 12.39 16.70 22.18
N TYR A 198 12.18 16.63 20.86
CA TYR A 198 13.05 17.17 19.82
C TYR A 198 12.25 18.14 18.95
N LEU A 199 12.95 19.11 18.36
CA LEU A 199 12.34 20.02 17.39
C LEU A 199 12.62 19.57 15.97
N GLU A 200 11.64 19.81 15.11
CA GLU A 200 11.78 19.65 13.66
C GLU A 200 10.95 20.74 12.97
N ARG A 201 11.44 21.26 11.85
CA ARG A 201 10.64 22.16 11.03
C ARG A 201 9.41 21.42 10.51
N PHE A 202 8.23 21.99 10.69
CA PHE A 202 6.99 21.40 10.19
C PHE A 202 6.68 21.95 8.80
N LEU A 203 6.51 21.04 7.84
CA LEU A 203 6.09 21.37 6.49
C LEU A 203 4.57 21.26 6.40
N GLU A 204 3.88 22.38 6.16
CA GLU A 204 2.42 22.42 6.21
C GLU A 204 1.78 21.65 5.07
N ASN A 205 2.24 21.88 3.84
CA ASN A 205 1.67 21.29 2.63
C ASN A 205 2.79 20.86 1.67
N PRO A 206 3.62 19.84 2.04
CA PRO A 206 4.69 19.43 1.15
C PRO A 206 4.16 18.63 -0.04
N ARG A 207 4.92 18.66 -1.12
CA ARG A 207 4.84 17.67 -2.19
C ARG A 207 5.75 16.50 -1.85
N HIS A 208 5.35 15.31 -2.24
CA HIS A 208 6.14 14.11 -2.14
C HIS A 208 6.77 13.82 -3.50
N ILE A 209 8.05 14.11 -3.63
CA ILE A 209 8.83 13.93 -4.84
C ILE A 209 9.86 12.84 -4.59
N GLU A 210 9.96 11.89 -5.50
CA GLU A 210 10.88 10.78 -5.38
C GLU A 210 11.71 10.59 -6.64
N VAL A 211 12.99 10.29 -6.45
CA VAL A 211 13.97 10.15 -7.53
C VAL A 211 14.35 8.68 -7.71
N GLN A 212 14.14 8.17 -8.91
CA GLN A 212 14.56 6.81 -9.27
C GLN A 212 16.07 6.76 -9.49
N ILE A 213 16.74 5.83 -8.83
CA ILE A 213 18.19 5.60 -8.94
C ILE A 213 18.46 4.22 -9.56
N LEU A 214 19.51 4.18 -10.37
CA LEU A 214 20.24 2.97 -10.76
C LEU A 214 21.73 3.14 -10.43
N ALA A 215 22.33 2.14 -9.78
CA ALA A 215 23.74 2.15 -9.43
C ALA A 215 24.38 0.77 -9.70
N ASP A 216 25.57 0.73 -10.28
CA ASP A 216 26.28 -0.52 -10.56
C ASP A 216 27.48 -0.75 -9.62
N HIS A 217 28.07 -1.94 -9.73
CA HIS A 217 29.21 -2.33 -8.90
C HIS A 217 30.52 -1.59 -9.25
N ALA A 218 30.58 -0.87 -10.38
CA ALA A 218 31.71 -0.03 -10.76
C ALA A 218 31.62 1.38 -10.15
N GLY A 219 30.50 1.72 -9.48
CA GLY A 219 30.24 3.01 -8.86
C GLY A 219 29.60 4.00 -9.80
N ASN A 220 29.10 3.58 -10.96
CA ASN A 220 28.28 4.44 -11.80
C ASN A 220 26.89 4.56 -11.18
N VAL A 221 26.48 5.79 -10.90
CA VAL A 221 25.15 6.12 -10.35
C VAL A 221 24.44 7.05 -11.33
N ARG A 222 23.19 6.74 -11.66
CA ARG A 222 22.32 7.56 -12.52
C ARG A 222 20.99 7.79 -11.81
N HIS A 223 20.47 9.01 -11.91
CA HIS A 223 19.06 9.25 -11.63
C HIS A 223 18.25 9.21 -12.94
N LEU A 224 17.05 8.67 -12.87
CA LEU A 224 16.18 8.49 -14.03
C LEU A 224 14.98 9.47 -14.02
N GLY A 225 15.19 10.65 -13.45
CA GLY A 225 14.12 11.62 -13.23
C GLY A 225 13.34 11.33 -11.95
N GLU A 226 12.31 12.14 -11.75
CA GLU A 226 11.45 12.08 -10.56
C GLU A 226 10.01 11.66 -10.89
N ARG A 227 9.34 11.21 -9.86
CA ARG A 227 7.89 11.02 -9.80
C ARG A 227 7.30 11.92 -8.74
N ASP A 228 6.09 12.40 -8.99
CA ASP A 228 5.25 13.11 -8.01
C ASP A 228 4.24 12.14 -7.42
N CYS A 229 4.37 11.87 -6.14
CA CYS A 229 3.55 10.95 -5.38
C CYS A 229 2.72 11.69 -4.32
N SER A 230 2.41 12.97 -4.56
CA SER A 230 1.69 13.82 -3.62
C SER A 230 0.23 13.43 -3.47
N LEU A 231 -0.39 12.74 -4.45
CA LEU A 231 -1.74 12.24 -4.30
C LEU A 231 -1.75 10.95 -3.49
N GLN A 232 -1.88 11.10 -2.19
CA GLN A 232 -1.84 10.00 -1.23
C GLN A 232 -2.90 10.18 -0.15
N ARG A 233 -3.30 9.07 0.48
CA ARG A 233 -4.21 9.02 1.60
C ARG A 233 -3.50 8.33 2.77
N ARG A 234 -3.43 8.98 3.93
CA ARG A 234 -2.74 8.43 5.10
C ARG A 234 -1.38 7.82 4.72
N TYR A 235 -0.58 8.56 3.94
CA TYR A 235 0.72 8.15 3.38
C TYR A 235 0.69 7.01 2.35
N GLN A 236 -0.48 6.50 1.96
CA GLN A 236 -0.62 5.53 0.87
C GLN A 236 -0.79 6.27 -0.45
N LYS A 237 0.14 6.05 -1.38
CA LYS A 237 0.10 6.61 -2.74
C LYS A 237 -1.09 6.02 -3.50
N VAL A 238 -1.78 6.83 -4.30
CA VAL A 238 -3.00 6.44 -5.02
C VAL A 238 -2.87 6.66 -6.52
N ILE A 239 -2.34 7.82 -6.93
CA ILE A 239 -1.97 8.13 -8.31
C ILE A 239 -0.58 8.73 -8.26
N GLU A 240 0.31 8.18 -9.06
CA GLU A 240 1.67 8.65 -9.22
C GLU A 240 1.89 9.17 -10.64
N GLU A 241 2.58 10.27 -10.79
CA GLU A 241 2.84 10.86 -12.11
C GLU A 241 4.31 11.27 -12.31
N GLY A 242 4.74 11.30 -13.54
CA GLY A 242 6.08 11.76 -13.90
C GLY A 242 6.12 12.36 -15.32
N PRO A 243 6.91 13.44 -15.50
CA PRO A 243 7.57 14.24 -14.48
C PRO A 243 6.58 15.03 -13.61
N SER A 244 7.02 15.56 -12.46
CA SER A 244 6.15 16.38 -11.59
C SER A 244 5.58 17.58 -12.34
N PRO A 245 4.28 17.86 -12.24
CA PRO A 245 3.65 19.02 -12.86
C PRO A 245 3.98 20.33 -12.16
N ALA A 246 4.72 20.28 -11.05
CA ALA A 246 5.01 21.44 -10.23
C ALA A 246 6.46 21.93 -10.32
N LEU A 247 7.41 21.13 -10.84
CA LEU A 247 8.84 21.45 -10.80
C LEU A 247 9.34 22.03 -12.12
N THR A 248 10.24 23.03 -12.02
CA THR A 248 11.09 23.42 -13.17
C THR A 248 12.16 22.38 -13.43
N ASP A 249 12.73 22.37 -14.65
CA ASP A 249 13.84 21.47 -15.01
C ASP A 249 15.06 21.69 -14.11
N GLU A 250 15.33 22.94 -13.71
CA GLU A 250 16.45 23.27 -12.82
C GLU A 250 16.26 22.70 -11.41
N LEU A 251 15.04 22.74 -10.88
CA LEU A 251 14.76 22.15 -9.56
C LEU A 251 14.80 20.61 -9.62
N ARG A 252 14.25 20.03 -10.69
CA ARG A 252 14.32 18.57 -10.97
C ARG A 252 15.76 18.08 -10.97
N GLU A 253 16.63 18.74 -11.72
CA GLU A 253 18.06 18.41 -11.80
C GLU A 253 18.75 18.54 -10.43
N LYS A 254 18.46 19.62 -9.69
CA LYS A 254 19.00 19.84 -8.35
C LYS A 254 18.62 18.74 -7.36
N ILE A 255 17.38 18.26 -7.40
CA ILE A 255 16.88 17.16 -6.56
C ILE A 255 17.51 15.83 -7.01
N GLY A 256 17.55 15.57 -8.32
CA GLY A 256 18.16 14.39 -8.91
C GLY A 256 19.63 14.23 -8.54
N GLU A 257 20.41 15.31 -8.66
CA GLU A 257 21.81 15.33 -8.26
C GLU A 257 22.03 15.16 -6.75
N ALA A 258 21.12 15.69 -5.91
CA ALA A 258 21.18 15.46 -4.46
C ALA A 258 20.94 13.98 -4.13
N ALA A 259 19.97 13.34 -4.78
CA ALA A 259 19.71 11.90 -4.64
C ALA A 259 20.94 11.08 -5.07
N ARG A 260 21.50 11.37 -6.25
CA ARG A 260 22.66 10.68 -6.81
C ARG A 260 23.88 10.76 -5.88
N ARG A 261 24.19 11.94 -5.34
CA ARG A 261 25.30 12.12 -4.38
C ARG A 261 25.08 11.31 -3.11
N GLY A 262 23.87 11.36 -2.53
CA GLY A 262 23.55 10.65 -1.29
C GLY A 262 23.73 9.14 -1.40
N VAL A 263 23.20 8.52 -2.46
CA VAL A 263 23.35 7.07 -2.66
C VAL A 263 24.74 6.65 -3.08
N SER A 264 25.48 7.53 -3.78
CA SER A 264 26.89 7.32 -4.12
C SER A 264 27.77 7.28 -2.88
N GLU A 265 27.53 8.18 -1.91
CA GLU A 265 28.25 8.21 -0.62
C GLU A 265 28.01 6.94 0.20
N ALA A 266 26.81 6.35 0.10
CA ALA A 266 26.49 5.08 0.74
C ALA A 266 27.10 3.86 0.06
N GLY A 267 27.71 3.99 -1.13
CA GLY A 267 28.16 2.86 -1.94
C GLY A 267 27.00 1.94 -2.39
N TYR A 268 25.84 2.52 -2.61
CA TYR A 268 24.62 1.80 -3.01
C TYR A 268 24.78 1.14 -4.38
N THR A 269 24.13 -0.02 -4.56
CA THR A 269 24.08 -0.74 -5.84
C THR A 269 22.67 -1.20 -6.13
N ASN A 270 22.36 -1.40 -7.41
CA ASN A 270 21.08 -1.81 -7.96
C ASN A 270 20.06 -0.66 -8.03
N ALA A 271 18.75 -0.97 -8.15
CA ALA A 271 17.70 0.04 -8.20
C ALA A 271 17.26 0.45 -6.81
N GLY A 272 17.03 1.73 -6.61
CA GLY A 272 16.47 2.31 -5.40
C GLY A 272 15.79 3.63 -5.68
N THR A 273 15.13 4.18 -4.67
CA THR A 273 14.44 5.47 -4.78
C THR A 273 14.76 6.34 -3.58
N VAL A 274 15.07 7.61 -3.83
CA VAL A 274 15.28 8.62 -2.78
C VAL A 274 14.08 9.53 -2.75
N GLU A 275 13.41 9.59 -1.61
CA GLU A 275 12.20 10.38 -1.40
C GLU A 275 12.51 11.73 -0.76
N PHE A 276 11.83 12.77 -1.24
CA PHE A 276 11.98 14.15 -0.77
C PHE A 276 10.63 14.78 -0.49
N LEU A 277 10.60 15.67 0.50
CA LEU A 277 9.53 16.62 0.70
C LEU A 277 9.94 17.95 0.08
N VAL A 278 9.15 18.46 -0.86
CA VAL A 278 9.35 19.76 -1.53
C VAL A 278 8.31 20.72 -1.00
N GLU A 279 8.73 21.92 -0.57
CA GLU A 279 7.80 22.94 -0.08
C GLU A 279 6.91 23.42 -1.23
N GLU A 280 5.58 23.32 -1.05
CA GLU A 280 4.63 23.92 -1.98
C GLU A 280 4.35 25.36 -1.57
N ASP A 281 4.28 26.26 -2.54
CA ASP A 281 3.85 27.62 -2.32
C ASP A 281 2.31 27.70 -2.38
N ALA A 282 1.70 28.00 -1.23
CA ALA A 282 0.22 28.08 -1.12
C ALA A 282 -0.38 29.15 -2.06
N ASP A 283 0.40 30.19 -2.40
CA ASP A 283 0.00 31.31 -3.25
C ASP A 283 0.42 31.11 -4.71
N ARG A 284 0.98 29.95 -5.09
CA ARG A 284 1.43 29.65 -6.44
C ARG A 284 0.31 29.82 -7.46
N GLU A 285 0.51 30.66 -8.45
CA GLU A 285 -0.45 30.91 -9.53
C GLU A 285 -0.62 29.66 -10.44
N GLU A 286 -1.73 29.61 -11.17
CA GLU A 286 -1.95 28.56 -12.16
C GLU A 286 -0.87 28.61 -13.26
N GLY A 287 -0.25 27.46 -13.53
CA GLY A 287 0.82 27.35 -14.53
C GLY A 287 2.20 27.87 -14.08
N GLU A 288 2.32 28.42 -12.86
CA GLU A 288 3.60 28.72 -12.25
C GLU A 288 4.27 27.42 -11.75
N LEU A 289 5.60 27.33 -11.87
CA LEU A 289 6.37 26.17 -11.41
C LEU A 289 7.28 26.55 -10.25
N LEU A 290 7.56 25.58 -9.40
CA LEU A 290 8.52 25.70 -8.30
C LEU A 290 9.94 25.74 -8.88
N GLY A 291 10.67 26.83 -8.60
CA GLY A 291 11.99 27.12 -9.11
C GLY A 291 13.13 26.57 -8.25
N PRO A 292 14.39 26.76 -8.68
CA PRO A 292 15.57 26.21 -8.01
C PRO A 292 15.83 26.78 -6.60
N GLU A 293 15.17 27.87 -6.22
CA GLU A 293 15.18 28.44 -4.86
C GLU A 293 14.25 27.74 -3.88
N THR A 294 13.32 26.91 -4.38
CA THR A 294 12.40 26.16 -3.54
C THR A 294 13.15 25.15 -2.66
N ASN A 295 12.78 25.14 -1.39
CA ASN A 295 13.37 24.20 -0.44
C ASN A 295 12.85 22.79 -0.67
N PHE A 296 13.75 21.83 -0.57
CA PHE A 296 13.41 20.41 -0.55
C PHE A 296 14.27 19.69 0.48
N TYR A 297 13.74 18.63 1.04
CA TYR A 297 14.37 17.93 2.14
C TYR A 297 14.26 16.43 1.95
N PHE A 298 15.34 15.73 2.21
CA PHE A 298 15.39 14.27 2.23
C PHE A 298 14.40 13.71 3.24
N LEU A 299 13.63 12.72 2.83
CA LEU A 299 12.67 11.97 3.66
C LEU A 299 13.23 10.59 4.02
N GLU A 300 13.42 9.72 3.01
CA GLU A 300 13.93 8.36 3.19
C GLU A 300 14.48 7.77 1.88
N VAL A 301 15.13 6.59 1.98
CA VAL A 301 15.55 5.79 0.83
C VAL A 301 14.77 4.47 0.87
N ASN A 302 14.12 4.15 -0.23
CA ASN A 302 13.59 2.81 -0.47
C ASN A 302 14.65 2.00 -1.18
N THR A 303 15.20 1.00 -0.48
CA THR A 303 16.33 0.18 -0.94
C THR A 303 15.90 -0.97 -1.85
N ARG A 304 14.91 -0.71 -2.71
CA ARG A 304 14.27 -1.65 -3.62
C ARG A 304 13.65 -0.91 -4.81
N ILE A 305 13.13 -1.68 -5.75
CA ILE A 305 12.19 -1.14 -6.75
C ILE A 305 10.85 -0.80 -6.06
N GLN A 306 10.18 0.26 -6.50
CA GLN A 306 8.86 0.66 -5.98
C GLN A 306 7.73 0.20 -6.89
N VAL A 307 6.48 0.26 -6.39
CA VAL A 307 5.27 -0.04 -7.17
C VAL A 307 5.24 0.79 -8.43
N GLU A 308 5.45 2.09 -8.28
CA GLU A 308 5.35 3.15 -9.29
C GLU A 308 6.58 3.32 -10.21
N HIS A 309 7.54 2.36 -10.19
CA HIS A 309 8.69 2.37 -11.11
C HIS A 309 8.29 2.45 -12.59
N THR A 310 7.13 1.95 -12.91
CA THR A 310 6.57 1.90 -14.26
C THR A 310 6.37 3.28 -14.89
N VAL A 311 6.08 4.33 -14.07
CA VAL A 311 6.00 5.72 -14.53
C VAL A 311 7.33 6.16 -15.12
N THR A 312 8.42 5.91 -14.40
CA THR A 312 9.78 6.23 -14.88
C THR A 312 10.15 5.44 -16.13
N GLU A 313 9.76 4.15 -16.20
CA GLU A 313 10.00 3.33 -17.39
C GLU A 313 9.30 3.89 -18.62
N GLU A 314 8.05 4.37 -18.49
CA GLU A 314 7.30 4.93 -19.60
C GLU A 314 7.84 6.27 -20.10
N ILE A 315 8.34 7.14 -19.21
CA ILE A 315 8.86 8.45 -19.63
C ILE A 315 10.32 8.42 -20.06
N THR A 316 11.10 7.36 -19.72
CA THR A 316 12.52 7.27 -20.07
C THR A 316 12.84 6.19 -21.09
N GLY A 317 11.94 5.22 -21.28
CA GLY A 317 12.20 4.02 -22.08
C GLY A 317 13.24 3.07 -21.48
N ILE A 318 13.64 3.28 -20.21
CA ILE A 318 14.63 2.47 -19.51
C ILE A 318 13.92 1.40 -18.68
N ASP A 319 14.09 0.12 -19.02
CA ASP A 319 13.53 -1.02 -18.28
C ASP A 319 14.34 -1.26 -16.98
N ILE A 320 13.80 -0.75 -15.87
CA ILE A 320 14.47 -0.78 -14.56
C ILE A 320 14.66 -2.20 -14.06
N VAL A 321 13.66 -3.07 -14.24
CA VAL A 321 13.73 -4.47 -13.80
C VAL A 321 14.80 -5.25 -14.57
N LYS A 322 14.94 -5.03 -15.88
CA LYS A 322 16.04 -5.62 -16.64
C LYS A 322 17.40 -5.12 -16.15
N TRP A 323 17.50 -3.84 -15.81
CA TRP A 323 18.74 -3.30 -15.26
C TRP A 323 19.07 -3.87 -13.89
N GLN A 324 18.07 -4.13 -13.03
CA GLN A 324 18.31 -4.84 -11.76
C GLN A 324 19.00 -6.19 -11.99
N ILE A 325 18.47 -6.97 -12.95
CA ILE A 325 19.00 -8.30 -13.30
C ILE A 325 20.41 -8.18 -13.91
N ARG A 326 20.62 -7.23 -14.82
CA ARG A 326 21.93 -7.02 -15.48
C ARG A 326 23.01 -6.57 -14.50
N ILE A 327 22.71 -5.60 -13.64
CA ILE A 327 23.64 -5.12 -12.62
C ILE A 327 24.01 -6.25 -11.66
N ALA A 328 23.04 -7.02 -11.19
CA ALA A 328 23.31 -8.17 -10.33
C ALA A 328 24.14 -9.26 -11.03
N ALA A 329 24.05 -9.38 -12.36
CA ALA A 329 24.89 -10.25 -13.18
C ALA A 329 26.28 -9.67 -13.47
N GLY A 330 26.62 -8.47 -12.92
CA GLY A 330 27.91 -7.81 -13.07
C GLY A 330 28.07 -6.93 -14.31
N GLU A 331 26.97 -6.57 -14.97
CA GLU A 331 26.99 -5.62 -16.09
C GLU A 331 27.07 -4.17 -15.56
N GLU A 332 27.90 -3.33 -16.19
CA GLU A 332 27.99 -1.91 -15.90
C GLU A 332 26.88 -1.14 -16.64
N ILE A 333 26.42 -0.02 -16.05
CA ILE A 333 25.45 0.89 -16.70
C ILE A 333 26.11 1.51 -17.92
N GLY A 334 25.60 1.17 -19.11
CA GLY A 334 26.19 1.53 -20.40
C GLY A 334 25.79 2.90 -20.95
N PHE A 335 25.18 3.78 -20.14
CA PHE A 335 24.74 5.12 -20.52
C PHE A 335 25.18 6.18 -19.49
N GLU A 336 25.40 7.41 -19.96
CA GLU A 336 25.74 8.54 -19.10
C GLU A 336 24.47 9.23 -18.56
N GLN A 337 24.61 10.13 -17.59
CA GLN A 337 23.48 10.89 -17.05
C GLN A 337 22.78 11.71 -18.14
N ASP A 338 23.54 12.34 -19.04
CA ASP A 338 23.02 13.16 -20.14
C ASP A 338 22.27 12.34 -21.22
N ASP A 339 22.37 11.00 -21.19
CA ASP A 339 21.63 10.10 -22.08
C ASP A 339 20.22 9.77 -21.54
N VAL A 340 19.91 10.16 -20.30
CA VAL A 340 18.58 9.98 -19.70
C VAL A 340 17.67 11.12 -20.14
N GLU A 341 16.84 10.84 -21.12
CA GLU A 341 15.86 11.80 -21.66
C GLU A 341 14.48 11.49 -21.09
N ILE A 342 13.73 12.53 -20.71
CA ILE A 342 12.31 12.42 -20.31
C ILE A 342 11.46 12.77 -21.52
N ASP A 343 10.62 11.83 -21.97
CA ASP A 343 9.71 11.98 -23.10
C ASP A 343 8.26 11.92 -22.63
N GLY A 344 7.52 13.01 -22.84
CA GLY A 344 6.11 13.12 -22.51
C GLY A 344 5.80 13.12 -21.01
N HIS A 345 4.68 12.51 -20.65
CA HIS A 345 4.17 12.43 -19.29
C HIS A 345 3.47 11.08 -19.06
N ALA A 346 3.69 10.47 -17.91
CA ALA A 346 3.02 9.22 -17.55
C ALA A 346 2.35 9.31 -16.17
N MET A 347 1.25 8.57 -16.02
CA MET A 347 0.53 8.39 -14.77
C MET A 347 0.31 6.90 -14.51
N GLU A 348 0.54 6.46 -13.27
CA GLU A 348 0.16 5.14 -12.79
C GLU A 348 -1.09 5.26 -11.91
N PHE A 349 -1.99 4.31 -12.08
CA PHE A 349 -3.20 4.14 -11.29
C PHE A 349 -3.18 2.77 -10.64
N ARG A 350 -3.16 2.71 -9.32
CA ARG A 350 -3.31 1.46 -8.59
C ARG A 350 -4.77 1.04 -8.64
N ILE A 351 -5.08 -0.02 -9.36
CA ILE A 351 -6.43 -0.57 -9.46
C ILE A 351 -6.61 -1.57 -8.33
N ASN A 352 -7.08 -1.09 -7.20
CA ASN A 352 -7.30 -1.88 -6.00
C ASN A 352 -8.77 -2.31 -5.87
N ALA A 353 -8.98 -3.50 -5.28
CA ALA A 353 -10.29 -3.96 -4.84
C ALA A 353 -10.65 -3.28 -3.52
N GLU A 354 -10.99 -1.99 -3.58
CA GLU A 354 -11.27 -1.11 -2.44
C GLU A 354 -12.44 -0.19 -2.74
N ASN A 355 -13.19 0.19 -1.70
CA ASN A 355 -14.29 1.13 -1.80
C ASN A 355 -13.85 2.52 -1.34
N ALA A 356 -13.54 3.43 -2.27
CA ALA A 356 -13.13 4.79 -1.94
C ALA A 356 -14.22 5.58 -1.18
N ALA A 357 -15.50 5.29 -1.40
CA ALA A 357 -16.61 5.92 -0.68
C ALA A 357 -16.75 5.44 0.77
N ASN A 358 -16.16 4.28 1.10
CA ASN A 358 -16.07 3.74 2.46
C ASN A 358 -14.62 3.76 2.93
N GLU A 359 -14.02 4.94 2.98
CA GLU A 359 -12.66 5.17 3.47
C GLU A 359 -11.57 4.27 2.85
N PHE A 360 -11.76 3.83 1.61
CA PHE A 360 -10.92 2.88 0.89
C PHE A 360 -10.83 1.51 1.58
N ALA A 361 -11.90 1.13 2.28
CA ALA A 361 -11.96 -0.20 2.87
C ALA A 361 -11.76 -1.28 1.80
N PRO A 362 -10.90 -2.27 2.04
CA PRO A 362 -10.72 -3.40 1.14
C PRO A 362 -12.05 -4.11 0.88
N SER A 363 -12.23 -4.61 -0.33
CA SER A 363 -13.34 -5.50 -0.66
C SER A 363 -13.17 -6.81 0.14
N PRO A 364 -14.24 -7.39 0.70
CA PRO A 364 -14.15 -8.63 1.49
C PRO A 364 -13.75 -9.86 0.66
N GLY A 365 -13.19 -9.68 -0.51
CA GLY A 365 -12.90 -10.70 -1.50
C GLY A 365 -13.92 -10.64 -2.64
N GLY A 366 -13.86 -11.62 -3.52
CA GLY A 366 -14.77 -11.75 -4.64
C GLY A 366 -14.10 -12.37 -5.85
N ARG A 367 -14.91 -12.71 -6.83
CA ARG A 367 -14.46 -13.26 -8.10
C ARG A 367 -14.55 -12.19 -9.17
N LEU A 368 -13.53 -12.07 -10.01
CA LEU A 368 -13.56 -11.21 -11.20
C LEU A 368 -14.52 -11.81 -12.22
N GLU A 369 -15.78 -11.44 -12.17
CA GLU A 369 -16.81 -11.93 -13.11
C GLU A 369 -16.56 -11.40 -14.51
N THR A 370 -16.21 -10.11 -14.60
CA THR A 370 -15.70 -9.44 -15.79
C THR A 370 -14.31 -8.87 -15.51
N TYR A 371 -13.39 -9.09 -16.45
CA TYR A 371 -12.08 -8.47 -16.46
C TYR A 371 -11.72 -8.12 -17.90
N ASP A 372 -12.02 -6.88 -18.31
CA ASP A 372 -11.80 -6.35 -19.65
C ASP A 372 -10.90 -5.11 -19.58
N PRO A 373 -9.57 -5.31 -19.63
CA PRO A 373 -8.61 -4.22 -19.47
C PRO A 373 -8.59 -3.31 -20.71
N PRO A 374 -8.31 -1.99 -20.50
CA PRO A 374 -8.21 -1.02 -21.58
C PRO A 374 -6.98 -1.28 -22.46
N GLY A 375 -7.01 -0.72 -23.67
CA GLY A 375 -5.90 -0.82 -24.60
C GLY A 375 -5.66 0.47 -25.40
N GLY A 376 -4.81 0.36 -26.41
CA GLY A 376 -4.46 1.46 -27.32
C GLY A 376 -3.09 2.07 -27.06
N ILE A 377 -2.73 3.09 -27.85
CA ILE A 377 -1.43 3.77 -27.77
C ILE A 377 -1.26 4.41 -26.39
N GLY A 378 -0.09 4.21 -25.76
CA GLY A 378 0.26 4.78 -24.47
C GLY A 378 -0.55 4.22 -23.30
N VAL A 379 -1.06 3.00 -23.42
CA VAL A 379 -1.73 2.27 -22.33
C VAL A 379 -0.97 0.99 -22.06
N ARG A 380 -0.44 0.85 -20.86
CA ARG A 380 0.23 -0.33 -20.33
C ARG A 380 -0.53 -0.86 -19.13
N LEU A 381 -0.58 -2.17 -19.03
CA LEU A 381 -1.15 -2.85 -17.87
C LEU A 381 -0.15 -3.85 -17.30
N ASP A 382 0.14 -3.71 -16.01
CA ASP A 382 0.87 -4.70 -15.24
C ASP A 382 -0.12 -5.42 -14.32
N ASP A 383 -0.36 -6.70 -14.61
CA ASP A 383 -1.37 -7.53 -13.96
C ASP A 383 -0.94 -8.99 -13.82
N ALA A 384 -1.60 -9.70 -12.91
CA ALA A 384 -1.49 -11.16 -12.78
C ALA A 384 -2.85 -11.86 -12.79
N LEU A 385 -3.93 -11.12 -12.64
CA LEU A 385 -5.29 -11.65 -12.56
C LEU A 385 -5.96 -11.75 -13.94
N ARG A 386 -6.95 -12.62 -14.03
CA ARG A 386 -7.76 -12.82 -15.25
C ARG A 386 -9.23 -12.99 -14.86
N GLN A 387 -10.11 -12.83 -15.83
CA GLN A 387 -11.53 -13.12 -15.63
C GLN A 387 -11.72 -14.51 -15.05
N GLY A 388 -12.50 -14.61 -13.98
CA GLY A 388 -12.77 -15.83 -13.24
C GLY A 388 -11.81 -16.14 -12.12
N ASP A 389 -10.72 -15.37 -11.94
CA ASP A 389 -9.85 -15.49 -10.76
C ASP A 389 -10.55 -14.91 -9.53
N GLU A 390 -10.24 -15.46 -8.36
CA GLU A 390 -10.64 -14.93 -7.06
C GLU A 390 -9.61 -13.94 -6.54
N ILE A 391 -10.07 -12.87 -5.86
CA ILE A 391 -9.19 -11.94 -5.17
C ILE A 391 -8.74 -12.58 -3.87
N VAL A 392 -7.43 -12.78 -3.74
CA VAL A 392 -6.81 -13.26 -2.50
C VAL A 392 -6.67 -12.09 -1.54
N THR A 393 -7.37 -12.11 -0.43
CA THR A 393 -7.43 -11.03 0.56
C THR A 393 -6.36 -11.13 1.64
N ASP A 394 -5.59 -12.23 1.66
CA ASP A 394 -4.54 -12.50 2.66
C ASP A 394 -3.33 -11.55 2.55
N TYR A 395 -3.19 -10.76 1.47
CA TYR A 395 -1.98 -9.97 1.21
C TYR A 395 -2.30 -8.50 0.90
N ASP A 396 -2.60 -8.20 -0.36
CA ASP A 396 -2.91 -6.86 -0.84
C ASP A 396 -4.19 -6.86 -1.68
N SER A 397 -4.79 -5.67 -1.81
CA SER A 397 -6.03 -5.47 -2.58
C SER A 397 -5.79 -5.22 -4.08
N MET A 398 -4.53 -5.24 -4.55
CA MET A 398 -4.17 -4.81 -5.89
C MET A 398 -4.60 -5.82 -6.97
N ILE A 399 -5.43 -5.37 -7.88
CA ILE A 399 -5.86 -6.13 -9.07
C ILE A 399 -4.86 -5.95 -10.20
N ALA A 400 -4.45 -4.71 -10.45
CA ALA A 400 -3.55 -4.33 -11.53
C ALA A 400 -2.97 -2.93 -11.32
N LYS A 401 -1.92 -2.60 -12.08
CA LYS A 401 -1.48 -1.22 -12.30
C LYS A 401 -1.83 -0.83 -13.72
N LEU A 402 -2.55 0.28 -13.88
CA LEU A 402 -2.79 0.90 -15.17
C LEU A 402 -1.82 2.06 -15.33
N ILE A 403 -0.95 2.00 -16.31
CA ILE A 403 0.02 3.05 -16.61
C ILE A 403 -0.36 3.67 -17.95
N VAL A 404 -0.44 5.00 -17.98
CA VAL A 404 -0.84 5.74 -19.17
C VAL A 404 0.20 6.79 -19.49
N HIS A 405 0.68 6.79 -20.74
CA HIS A 405 1.65 7.75 -21.26
C HIS A 405 1.00 8.67 -22.32
N GLY A 406 1.32 9.95 -22.29
CA GLY A 406 0.94 10.97 -23.28
C GLY A 406 2.13 11.82 -23.69
N GLY A 407 2.04 12.52 -24.83
CA GLY A 407 3.09 13.45 -25.27
C GLY A 407 3.24 14.68 -24.36
N ASP A 408 2.21 14.96 -23.55
CA ASP A 408 2.19 15.93 -22.47
C ASP A 408 1.17 15.51 -21.41
N ARG A 409 1.07 16.26 -20.30
CA ARG A 409 0.19 15.94 -19.19
C ARG A 409 -1.29 16.00 -19.58
N ASP A 410 -1.70 16.93 -20.40
CA ASP A 410 -3.10 17.07 -20.83
C ASP A 410 -3.54 15.87 -21.68
N GLU A 411 -2.68 15.43 -22.62
CA GLU A 411 -2.92 14.21 -23.39
C GLU A 411 -2.95 12.97 -22.48
N CYS A 412 -2.04 12.90 -21.48
CA CYS A 412 -1.99 11.82 -20.51
C CYS A 412 -3.29 11.76 -19.69
N ILE A 413 -3.80 12.88 -19.16
CA ILE A 413 -5.09 12.97 -18.45
C ILE A 413 -6.24 12.52 -19.34
N ALA A 414 -6.33 13.04 -20.57
CA ALA A 414 -7.40 12.71 -21.50
C ALA A 414 -7.40 11.20 -21.85
N ARG A 415 -6.20 10.64 -22.06
CA ARG A 415 -5.99 9.21 -22.35
C ARG A 415 -6.33 8.33 -21.15
N SER A 416 -5.96 8.76 -19.95
CA SER A 416 -6.28 8.09 -18.68
C SER A 416 -7.77 8.03 -18.42
N LEU A 417 -8.49 9.14 -18.63
CA LEU A 417 -9.95 9.17 -18.54
C LEU A 417 -10.62 8.19 -19.51
N ARG A 418 -10.10 8.08 -20.75
CA ARG A 418 -10.59 7.10 -21.72
C ARG A 418 -10.32 5.69 -21.23
N ALA A 419 -9.08 5.38 -20.83
CA ALA A 419 -8.68 4.05 -20.39
C ALA A 419 -9.50 3.58 -19.18
N LEU A 420 -9.67 4.44 -18.15
CA LEU A 420 -10.47 4.12 -16.97
C LEU A 420 -11.98 3.95 -17.26
N ARG A 421 -12.50 4.55 -18.34
CA ARG A 421 -13.90 4.30 -18.77
C ARG A 421 -14.07 2.98 -19.50
N GLU A 422 -13.04 2.54 -20.20
CA GLU A 422 -13.02 1.26 -20.93
C GLU A 422 -12.74 0.08 -19.99
N TYR A 423 -12.17 0.32 -18.81
CA TYR A 423 -11.77 -0.74 -17.90
C TYR A 423 -12.99 -1.39 -17.25
N GLY A 424 -13.37 -2.56 -17.76
CA GLY A 424 -14.48 -3.37 -17.26
C GLY A 424 -14.02 -4.31 -16.15
N ILE A 425 -14.44 -4.05 -14.90
CA ILE A 425 -14.25 -4.94 -13.75
C ILE A 425 -15.59 -5.09 -13.04
N GLU A 426 -16.08 -6.34 -12.91
CA GLU A 426 -17.30 -6.69 -12.19
C GLU A 426 -17.02 -7.86 -11.23
N GLY A 427 -17.84 -7.96 -10.19
CA GLY A 427 -17.73 -8.97 -9.11
C GLY A 427 -17.02 -8.45 -7.87
N VAL A 428 -16.32 -7.32 -7.96
CA VAL A 428 -15.66 -6.65 -6.83
C VAL A 428 -15.80 -5.13 -6.93
N VAL A 429 -15.79 -4.43 -5.80
CA VAL A 429 -15.71 -2.97 -5.76
C VAL A 429 -14.29 -2.55 -6.05
N THR A 430 -14.09 -1.47 -6.84
CA THR A 430 -12.77 -0.95 -7.17
C THR A 430 -12.67 0.55 -6.97
N VAL A 431 -11.43 1.06 -6.90
CA VAL A 431 -11.12 2.50 -6.82
C VAL A 431 -11.23 3.24 -8.16
N ILE A 432 -11.59 2.58 -9.27
CA ILE A 432 -11.71 3.21 -10.60
C ILE A 432 -12.59 4.47 -10.60
N PRO A 433 -13.77 4.50 -9.93
CA PRO A 433 -14.59 5.71 -9.83
C PRO A 433 -13.84 6.90 -9.22
N PHE A 434 -13.03 6.65 -8.20
CA PHE A 434 -12.20 7.66 -7.56
C PHE A 434 -11.11 8.19 -8.50
N HIS A 435 -10.41 7.33 -9.23
CA HIS A 435 -9.41 7.76 -10.21
C HIS A 435 -10.02 8.65 -11.29
N ARG A 436 -11.20 8.30 -11.79
CA ARG A 436 -11.94 9.13 -12.76
C ARG A 436 -12.34 10.48 -12.18
N LEU A 437 -12.72 10.53 -10.90
CA LEU A 437 -13.02 11.78 -10.19
C LEU A 437 -11.78 12.68 -10.12
N MET A 438 -10.63 12.10 -9.75
CA MET A 438 -9.38 12.87 -9.61
C MET A 438 -8.93 13.50 -10.92
N LEU A 439 -9.03 12.79 -12.04
CA LEU A 439 -8.68 13.31 -13.36
C LEU A 439 -9.61 14.44 -13.86
N THR A 440 -10.70 14.72 -13.17
CA THR A 440 -11.61 15.85 -13.43
C THR A 440 -11.63 16.87 -12.28
N ASN A 441 -10.80 16.63 -11.26
CA ASN A 441 -10.68 17.52 -10.12
C ASN A 441 -9.73 18.68 -10.45
N GLU A 442 -10.18 19.92 -10.27
CA GLU A 442 -9.46 21.13 -10.61
C GLU A 442 -8.07 21.19 -9.94
N ARG A 443 -7.99 20.88 -8.63
CA ARG A 443 -6.77 20.89 -7.85
C ARG A 443 -5.72 19.90 -8.39
N PHE A 444 -6.17 18.70 -8.80
CA PHE A 444 -5.30 17.69 -9.42
C PHE A 444 -4.90 18.09 -10.84
N VAL A 445 -5.86 18.54 -11.66
CA VAL A 445 -5.61 18.94 -13.05
C VAL A 445 -4.60 20.10 -13.13
N GLU A 446 -4.73 21.10 -12.23
CA GLU A 446 -3.78 22.21 -12.11
C GLU A 446 -2.42 21.83 -11.49
N GLY A 447 -2.24 20.59 -11.04
CA GLY A 447 -1.00 20.15 -10.38
C GLY A 447 -0.72 20.86 -9.04
N LYS A 448 -1.76 21.23 -8.31
CA LYS A 448 -1.68 21.97 -7.03
C LYS A 448 -2.04 21.12 -5.80
N HIS A 449 -2.26 19.84 -5.98
CA HIS A 449 -2.51 18.92 -4.88
C HIS A 449 -1.22 18.70 -4.06
N THR A 450 -1.38 18.46 -2.77
CA THR A 450 -0.31 18.19 -1.81
C THR A 450 -0.55 16.86 -1.11
N THR A 451 0.37 16.42 -0.28
CA THR A 451 0.24 15.15 0.47
C THR A 451 -0.97 15.08 1.39
N LYS A 452 -1.54 16.22 1.76
CA LYS A 452 -2.70 16.32 2.66
C LYS A 452 -4.04 16.52 1.93
N TYR A 453 -4.00 16.70 0.61
CA TYR A 453 -5.18 17.08 -0.17
C TYR A 453 -6.38 16.15 0.05
N LEU A 454 -6.17 14.84 0.02
CA LEU A 454 -7.26 13.85 0.17
C LEU A 454 -7.80 13.79 1.59
N ASP A 455 -6.94 13.96 2.59
CA ASP A 455 -7.32 13.81 4.00
C ASP A 455 -7.96 15.09 4.57
N GLU A 456 -7.50 16.29 4.14
CA GLU A 456 -7.89 17.56 4.74
C GLU A 456 -8.80 18.45 3.85
N GLU A 457 -8.65 18.39 2.51
CA GLU A 457 -9.31 19.33 1.60
C GLU A 457 -10.41 18.69 0.72
N MET A 458 -10.31 17.37 0.46
CA MET A 458 -11.24 16.70 -0.45
C MET A 458 -12.63 16.53 0.16
N ASP A 459 -13.67 16.99 -0.55
CA ASP A 459 -15.05 16.76 -0.15
C ASP A 459 -15.44 15.28 -0.38
N ARG A 460 -15.65 14.56 0.70
CA ARG A 460 -16.02 13.12 0.70
C ARG A 460 -17.31 12.85 -0.06
N SER A 461 -18.27 13.79 -0.07
CA SER A 461 -19.52 13.61 -0.80
C SER A 461 -19.31 13.43 -2.31
N ARG A 462 -18.26 14.05 -2.87
CA ARG A 462 -17.87 13.86 -4.28
C ARG A 462 -17.37 12.46 -4.59
N ILE A 463 -16.68 11.83 -3.62
CA ILE A 463 -16.21 10.45 -3.76
C ILE A 463 -17.42 9.49 -3.75
N GLU A 464 -18.38 9.73 -2.84
CA GLU A 464 -19.60 8.92 -2.79
C GLU A 464 -20.45 9.09 -4.07
N GLU A 465 -20.55 10.30 -4.61
CA GLU A 465 -21.24 10.55 -5.88
C GLU A 465 -20.55 9.87 -7.06
N ALA A 466 -19.21 9.90 -7.11
CA ALA A 466 -18.43 9.22 -8.13
C ALA A 466 -18.64 7.70 -8.07
N GLN A 467 -18.66 7.12 -6.86
CA GLN A 467 -18.92 5.69 -6.65
C GLN A 467 -20.34 5.32 -7.11
N LYS A 468 -21.35 6.11 -6.78
CA LYS A 468 -22.73 5.88 -7.24
C LYS A 468 -22.89 6.03 -8.75
N GLN A 469 -22.14 6.94 -9.38
CA GLN A 469 -22.26 7.23 -10.81
C GLN A 469 -21.48 6.25 -11.68
N TRP A 470 -20.33 5.76 -11.22
CA TRP A 470 -19.37 5.02 -12.03
C TRP A 470 -18.94 3.70 -11.43
N GLY A 471 -19.36 3.38 -10.21
CA GLY A 471 -19.08 2.09 -9.58
C GLY A 471 -19.79 0.95 -10.32
N SER A 472 -19.18 -0.20 -10.36
CA SER A 472 -19.86 -1.44 -10.76
C SER A 472 -20.93 -1.77 -9.71
N GLU A 473 -22.10 -2.20 -10.14
CA GLU A 473 -23.07 -2.81 -9.24
C GLU A 473 -22.40 -4.11 -8.72
N THR A 474 -21.97 -4.07 -7.47
CA THR A 474 -21.60 -5.32 -6.81
C THR A 474 -22.88 -6.08 -6.56
N GLY A 475 -22.91 -7.35 -6.87
CA GLY A 475 -23.99 -8.25 -6.49
C GLY A 475 -24.18 -8.43 -4.98
N ALA A 476 -23.81 -7.45 -4.16
CA ALA A 476 -23.91 -7.40 -2.70
C ALA A 476 -25.04 -6.50 -2.18
N GLU A 477 -25.92 -5.95 -3.03
CA GLU A 477 -27.34 -5.95 -2.74
C GLU A 477 -27.92 -7.15 -3.49
N SER A 478 -27.64 -8.35 -3.01
CA SER A 478 -28.62 -9.41 -3.15
C SER A 478 -29.85 -8.92 -2.37
N GLU A 479 -30.77 -8.18 -3.05
CA GLU A 479 -32.16 -8.54 -2.81
C GLU A 479 -32.12 -10.07 -2.69
N GLU A 480 -32.51 -10.60 -1.55
CA GLU A 480 -32.78 -12.03 -1.42
C GLU A 480 -33.51 -12.40 -2.70
N GLU A 481 -32.79 -13.01 -3.67
CA GLU A 481 -33.46 -13.62 -4.81
C GLU A 481 -34.46 -14.54 -4.18
N SER A 482 -35.74 -14.17 -4.26
CA SER A 482 -36.81 -14.96 -3.73
C SER A 482 -36.80 -16.25 -4.56
N VAL A 483 -36.08 -17.24 -4.02
CA VAL A 483 -36.10 -18.60 -4.55
C VAL A 483 -37.49 -19.13 -4.30
N VAL A 484 -38.27 -19.17 -5.35
CA VAL A 484 -39.61 -19.76 -5.28
C VAL A 484 -39.45 -21.26 -5.44
N HIS A 485 -39.47 -21.99 -4.33
CA HIS A 485 -39.56 -23.44 -4.34
C HIS A 485 -40.97 -23.89 -4.72
N ARG A 486 -41.09 -24.67 -5.78
CA ARG A 486 -42.35 -25.31 -6.19
C ARG A 486 -42.18 -26.82 -6.21
N GLU A 487 -42.92 -27.50 -5.39
CA GLU A 487 -43.04 -28.94 -5.41
C GLU A 487 -44.16 -29.37 -6.39
N PHE A 488 -43.82 -30.21 -7.34
CA PHE A 488 -44.76 -30.81 -8.28
C PHE A 488 -44.74 -32.32 -8.13
N THR A 489 -45.97 -32.93 -8.08
CA THR A 489 -46.11 -34.38 -8.26
C THR A 489 -46.39 -34.64 -9.72
N VAL A 490 -45.46 -35.26 -10.41
CA VAL A 490 -45.61 -35.63 -11.82
C VAL A 490 -45.84 -37.14 -11.94
N GLU A 491 -46.95 -37.57 -12.58
CA GLU A 491 -47.23 -38.96 -12.85
C GLU A 491 -46.89 -39.30 -14.31
N VAL A 492 -45.92 -40.21 -14.49
CA VAL A 492 -45.53 -40.72 -15.81
C VAL A 492 -45.68 -42.23 -15.84
N ASN A 493 -46.53 -42.73 -16.71
CA ASN A 493 -46.80 -44.16 -16.87
C ASN A 493 -47.21 -44.87 -15.56
N GLY A 494 -48.03 -44.21 -14.73
CA GLY A 494 -48.52 -44.76 -13.48
C GLY A 494 -47.50 -44.76 -12.33
N LYS A 495 -46.35 -44.14 -12.50
CA LYS A 495 -45.37 -43.89 -11.44
C LYS A 495 -45.37 -42.40 -11.09
N ARG A 496 -45.41 -42.10 -9.79
CA ARG A 496 -45.36 -40.75 -9.25
C ARG A 496 -43.93 -40.37 -8.92
N PHE A 497 -43.55 -39.15 -9.36
CA PHE A 497 -42.28 -38.49 -9.05
C PHE A 497 -42.59 -37.17 -8.35
N GLU A 498 -41.94 -36.91 -7.24
CA GLU A 498 -41.89 -35.59 -6.62
C GLU A 498 -40.71 -34.84 -7.28
N VAL A 499 -40.99 -33.65 -7.83
CA VAL A 499 -40.01 -32.81 -8.53
C VAL A 499 -40.02 -31.47 -7.82
N ASP A 500 -38.88 -31.11 -7.22
CA ASP A 500 -38.64 -29.81 -6.67
C ASP A 500 -38.06 -28.92 -7.79
N LEU A 501 -38.72 -27.79 -8.03
CA LEU A 501 -38.25 -26.76 -8.96
C LEU A 501 -37.85 -25.51 -8.19
N GLU A 502 -36.58 -25.12 -8.33
CA GLU A 502 -36.07 -23.85 -7.84
C GLU A 502 -36.09 -22.85 -8.99
N GLU A 503 -36.95 -21.81 -8.91
CA GLU A 503 -36.97 -20.70 -9.87
C GLU A 503 -36.21 -19.50 -9.28
N HIS A 504 -35.11 -19.09 -9.93
CA HIS A 504 -34.34 -17.90 -9.61
C HIS A 504 -34.79 -16.71 -10.47
N GLY A 505 -35.06 -15.54 -9.85
CA GLY A 505 -35.23 -14.29 -10.58
C GLY A 505 -36.60 -14.04 -11.20
N VAL A 506 -37.71 -14.57 -10.64
CA VAL A 506 -39.07 -14.26 -11.14
C VAL A 506 -39.84 -13.41 -10.13
N GLU A 507 -40.22 -12.19 -10.54
CA GLU A 507 -41.19 -11.37 -9.79
C GLU A 507 -42.49 -12.15 -9.59
N ALA A 508 -42.92 -12.26 -8.33
CA ALA A 508 -44.16 -12.96 -7.93
C ALA A 508 -45.39 -12.21 -8.49
N VAL A 509 -45.98 -12.72 -9.56
CA VAL A 509 -47.30 -12.29 -10.02
C VAL A 509 -48.33 -12.81 -9.01
N GLY A 510 -48.90 -11.88 -8.21
CA GLY A 510 -49.86 -12.16 -7.18
C GLY A 510 -51.14 -12.88 -7.68
N GLY A 511 -51.38 -14.05 -7.14
CA GLY A 511 -52.65 -14.78 -7.26
C GLY A 511 -53.13 -15.24 -5.90
N SER A 512 -54.16 -14.57 -5.39
CA SER A 512 -54.84 -14.88 -4.13
C SER A 512 -55.55 -16.21 -4.13
N GLY A 513 -55.41 -17.01 -3.04
CA GLY A 513 -56.30 -18.13 -2.81
C GLY A 513 -55.87 -19.07 -1.66
N GLY A 514 -56.46 -18.90 -0.53
CA GLY A 514 -56.52 -19.39 0.77
C GLY A 514 -56.30 -20.85 1.14
N GLY A 515 -55.83 -21.05 2.39
CA GLY A 515 -56.36 -22.10 3.26
C GLY A 515 -55.37 -23.11 3.82
N GLY A 516 -54.98 -22.95 5.11
CA GLY A 516 -55.08 -24.02 6.10
C GLY A 516 -53.87 -24.87 6.45
N GLY A 517 -53.16 -24.52 7.48
CA GLY A 517 -52.91 -25.32 8.70
C GLY A 517 -52.08 -26.62 8.63
N GLY A 518 -51.02 -26.69 9.43
CA GLY A 518 -50.51 -27.99 9.92
C GLY A 518 -49.04 -27.94 10.38
N GLN A 519 -48.85 -28.00 11.70
CA GLN A 519 -47.56 -27.99 12.43
C GLN A 519 -46.89 -29.37 12.52
N ARG A 520 -45.54 -29.40 12.42
CA ARG A 520 -44.52 -30.20 13.15
C ARG A 520 -44.28 -31.67 12.80
N PRO A 521 -43.16 -32.33 13.18
CA PRO A 521 -41.91 -31.86 13.81
C PRO A 521 -40.61 -32.38 13.16
N GLN A 522 -39.46 -31.83 13.67
CA GLN A 522 -38.07 -32.30 13.44
C GLN A 522 -37.84 -33.75 13.94
N PRO A 523 -36.79 -34.42 13.45
CA PRO A 523 -35.80 -34.93 14.39
C PRO A 523 -34.34 -34.63 14.05
N ALA A 524 -33.59 -34.63 15.13
CA ALA A 524 -32.19 -34.31 15.28
C ALA A 524 -31.24 -35.47 14.92
N GLY A 525 -29.99 -35.13 14.73
CA GLY A 525 -28.79 -35.97 14.81
C GLY A 525 -27.73 -35.48 13.82
N GLY A 526 -26.57 -34.97 14.12
CA GLY A 526 -25.63 -35.22 15.18
C GLY A 526 -24.33 -35.71 14.60
N SER A 527 -23.26 -34.88 14.65
CA SER A 527 -21.86 -35.23 14.95
C SER A 527 -20.97 -34.06 14.55
N ASP A 528 -20.53 -33.32 15.49
CA ASP A 528 -19.30 -33.34 16.29
C ASP A 528 -18.01 -33.14 15.48
N SER A 529 -17.50 -31.90 15.54
CA SER A 529 -16.08 -31.61 15.65
C SER A 529 -15.95 -30.26 16.41
N GLY A 530 -15.23 -30.30 17.53
CA GLY A 530 -15.28 -29.29 18.55
C GLY A 530 -14.51 -28.04 18.21
N GLU A 531 -15.14 -26.94 18.42
CA GLU A 531 -14.55 -25.67 18.82
C GLU A 531 -15.33 -25.23 20.06
N SER A 532 -14.58 -24.80 21.06
CA SER A 532 -15.13 -24.36 22.34
C SER A 532 -15.87 -23.04 22.13
N ALA A 533 -17.18 -23.13 21.92
CA ALA A 533 -18.05 -21.97 22.01
C ALA A 533 -18.19 -21.61 23.49
N VAL A 534 -17.52 -20.55 23.91
CA VAL A 534 -17.79 -19.85 25.15
C VAL A 534 -19.11 -19.09 24.95
N SER A 535 -20.18 -19.56 25.56
CA SER A 535 -21.46 -18.84 25.61
C SER A 535 -21.35 -17.75 26.67
N THR A 536 -21.05 -16.52 26.28
CA THR A 536 -21.21 -15.35 27.13
C THR A 536 -22.43 -14.55 26.66
N GLU A 537 -23.33 -14.23 27.57
CA GLU A 537 -24.35 -13.19 27.37
C GLU A 537 -23.62 -11.85 27.46
N GLY A 538 -23.46 -11.14 26.35
CA GLY A 538 -22.80 -9.83 26.25
C GLY A 538 -22.58 -9.43 24.79
N GLU A 539 -22.35 -8.13 24.55
CA GLU A 539 -22.01 -7.60 23.25
C GLU A 539 -20.52 -7.89 22.95
N GLN A 540 -20.28 -8.59 21.85
CA GLN A 540 -18.94 -8.95 21.41
C GLN A 540 -18.36 -7.84 20.53
N VAL A 541 -17.23 -7.28 20.93
CA VAL A 541 -16.45 -6.36 20.10
C VAL A 541 -15.44 -7.19 19.32
N THR A 542 -15.59 -7.19 18.00
CA THR A 542 -14.73 -7.93 17.07
C THR A 542 -13.84 -6.99 16.29
N THR A 543 -12.69 -7.46 15.80
CA THR A 543 -11.85 -6.67 14.91
C THR A 543 -12.37 -6.72 13.47
N ASP A 544 -12.34 -5.55 12.80
CA ASP A 544 -12.70 -5.41 11.40
C ASP A 544 -11.52 -5.67 10.44
N MET A 545 -10.32 -5.94 10.99
CA MET A 545 -9.10 -6.14 10.20
C MET A 545 -8.10 -7.06 10.89
N GLN A 546 -7.28 -7.74 10.11
CA GLN A 546 -6.17 -8.55 10.63
C GLN A 546 -5.00 -7.66 11.06
N GLY A 547 -4.39 -7.98 12.21
CA GLY A 547 -3.23 -7.23 12.72
C GLY A 547 -2.63 -7.84 13.97
N THR A 548 -1.77 -7.06 14.62
CA THR A 548 -1.13 -7.42 15.90
C THR A 548 -1.62 -6.47 16.99
N ILE A 549 -2.04 -6.98 18.13
CA ILE A 549 -2.43 -6.16 19.30
C ILE A 549 -1.18 -5.48 19.85
N LEU A 550 -1.15 -4.15 19.82
CA LEU A 550 -0.06 -3.35 20.38
C LEU A 550 -0.24 -3.08 21.87
N SER A 551 -1.47 -2.77 22.27
CA SER A 551 -1.81 -2.55 23.68
C SER A 551 -3.27 -2.94 23.95
N VAL A 552 -3.55 -3.33 25.20
CA VAL A 552 -4.89 -3.58 25.71
C VAL A 552 -5.15 -2.57 26.82
N GLU A 553 -6.11 -1.65 26.60
CA GLU A 553 -6.37 -0.49 27.45
C GLU A 553 -7.42 -0.76 28.55
N VAL A 554 -8.04 -1.94 28.55
CA VAL A 554 -9.10 -2.30 29.51
C VAL A 554 -8.82 -3.64 30.15
N SER A 555 -9.39 -3.83 31.34
CA SER A 555 -9.33 -5.07 32.12
C SER A 555 -10.75 -5.57 32.43
N GLU A 556 -10.89 -6.87 32.69
CA GLU A 556 -12.17 -7.44 33.14
C GLU A 556 -12.69 -6.72 34.38
N GLY A 557 -13.92 -6.22 34.30
CA GLY A 557 -14.59 -5.48 35.35
C GLY A 557 -14.54 -3.95 35.21
N ASP A 558 -13.85 -3.41 34.22
CA ASP A 558 -13.82 -1.97 33.94
C ASP A 558 -15.17 -1.50 33.36
N GLU A 559 -15.61 -0.30 33.75
CA GLU A 559 -16.76 0.36 33.13
C GLU A 559 -16.28 1.16 31.92
N VAL A 560 -16.89 0.96 30.75
CA VAL A 560 -16.58 1.66 29.49
C VAL A 560 -17.81 2.38 28.93
N GLU A 561 -17.59 3.52 28.29
CA GLU A 561 -18.60 4.23 27.51
C GLU A 561 -18.40 3.96 26.01
N SER A 562 -19.49 4.04 25.22
CA SER A 562 -19.38 3.91 23.75
C SER A 562 -18.39 4.93 23.19
N GLY A 563 -17.36 4.46 22.48
CA GLY A 563 -16.27 5.25 21.95
C GLY A 563 -14.96 5.20 22.77
N ASP A 564 -14.96 4.57 23.95
CA ASP A 564 -13.73 4.35 24.72
C ASP A 564 -12.84 3.32 24.02
N VAL A 565 -11.52 3.55 24.02
CA VAL A 565 -10.54 2.64 23.39
C VAL A 565 -10.37 1.40 24.25
N LEU A 566 -10.57 0.22 23.66
CA LEU A 566 -10.43 -1.08 24.33
C LEU A 566 -9.05 -1.69 24.10
N CYS A 567 -8.55 -1.60 22.89
CA CYS A 567 -7.19 -2.02 22.51
C CYS A 567 -6.72 -1.26 21.28
N VAL A 568 -5.42 -1.31 21.02
CA VAL A 568 -4.79 -0.75 19.82
C VAL A 568 -4.28 -1.89 18.96
N LEU A 569 -4.71 -1.94 17.71
CA LEU A 569 -4.34 -2.94 16.72
C LEU A 569 -3.40 -2.34 15.68
N GLU A 570 -2.23 -2.92 15.46
CA GLU A 570 -1.38 -2.59 14.32
C GLU A 570 -1.78 -3.43 13.10
N ALA A 571 -2.33 -2.77 12.08
CA ALA A 571 -2.61 -3.35 10.79
C ALA A 571 -1.95 -2.53 9.69
N MET A 572 -1.23 -3.16 8.77
CA MET A 572 -0.53 -2.49 7.65
C MET A 572 0.43 -1.35 8.09
N LYS A 573 1.12 -1.53 9.22
CA LYS A 573 2.01 -0.51 9.82
C LYS A 573 1.28 0.75 10.33
N MET A 574 -0.02 0.66 10.56
CA MET A 574 -0.83 1.71 11.17
C MET A 574 -1.47 1.19 12.45
N GLU A 575 -1.48 2.04 13.46
CA GLU A 575 -2.18 1.79 14.72
C GLU A 575 -3.65 2.17 14.54
N ASN A 576 -4.55 1.23 14.85
CA ASN A 576 -5.99 1.43 14.79
C ASN A 576 -6.58 1.19 16.17
N ASP A 577 -7.28 2.20 16.68
CA ASP A 577 -7.99 2.10 17.95
C ASP A 577 -9.25 1.25 17.76
N VAL A 578 -9.38 0.17 18.50
CA VAL A 578 -10.64 -0.60 18.61
C VAL A 578 -11.41 -0.04 19.78
N VAL A 579 -12.58 0.51 19.49
CA VAL A 579 -13.39 1.23 20.47
C VAL A 579 -14.64 0.45 20.89
N ALA A 580 -15.13 0.72 22.09
CA ALA A 580 -16.37 0.15 22.59
C ALA A 580 -17.57 0.56 21.72
N SER A 581 -18.32 -0.40 21.22
CA SER A 581 -19.56 -0.20 20.45
C SER A 581 -20.73 0.26 21.34
N ALA A 582 -20.72 -0.13 22.60
CA ALA A 582 -21.74 0.21 23.60
C ALA A 582 -21.12 0.52 24.95
N SER A 583 -21.89 1.19 25.82
CA SER A 583 -21.49 1.42 27.21
C SER A 583 -21.88 0.21 28.06
N GLY A 584 -20.98 -0.23 28.93
CA GLY A 584 -21.22 -1.40 29.80
C GLY A 584 -20.00 -1.71 30.66
N THR A 585 -19.97 -2.94 31.21
CA THR A 585 -18.83 -3.44 31.97
C THR A 585 -18.08 -4.48 31.13
N VAL A 586 -16.77 -4.42 31.07
CA VAL A 586 -15.94 -5.42 30.38
C VAL A 586 -16.08 -6.77 31.10
N ALA A 587 -16.77 -7.69 30.46
CA ALA A 587 -17.02 -9.04 30.99
C ALA A 587 -15.81 -9.96 30.77
N GLN A 588 -15.16 -9.84 29.61
CA GLN A 588 -14.01 -10.67 29.26
C GLN A 588 -13.10 -9.94 28.27
N VAL A 589 -11.78 -10.07 28.44
CA VAL A 589 -10.75 -9.68 27.48
C VAL A 589 -10.12 -10.95 26.92
N LEU A 590 -10.18 -11.12 25.59
CA LEU A 590 -9.81 -12.37 24.89
C LEU A 590 -8.48 -12.27 24.15
N ILE A 591 -7.76 -11.17 24.33
CA ILE A 591 -6.53 -10.84 23.62
C ILE A 591 -5.41 -10.46 24.58
N GLU A 592 -4.15 -10.64 24.13
CA GLU A 592 -2.94 -10.23 24.85
C GLU A 592 -2.08 -9.32 23.97
N GLU A 593 -1.24 -8.44 24.58
CA GLU A 593 -0.27 -7.62 23.84
C GLU A 593 0.70 -8.48 23.05
N GLY A 594 0.91 -8.14 21.77
CA GLY A 594 1.74 -8.90 20.84
C GLY A 594 1.03 -10.07 20.16
N GLU A 595 -0.25 -10.31 20.45
CA GLU A 595 -1.05 -11.35 19.81
C GLU A 595 -1.50 -10.91 18.40
N SER A 596 -1.44 -11.84 17.44
CA SER A 596 -1.97 -11.61 16.09
C SER A 596 -3.43 -12.08 16.04
N VAL A 597 -4.29 -11.19 15.57
CA VAL A 597 -5.74 -11.42 15.43
C VAL A 597 -6.16 -11.35 13.97
N ASP A 598 -7.16 -12.15 13.61
CA ASP A 598 -7.76 -12.17 12.28
C ASP A 598 -9.08 -11.38 12.25
N MET A 599 -9.48 -10.91 11.07
CA MET A 599 -10.74 -10.17 10.89
C MET A 599 -11.91 -11.03 11.37
N GLY A 600 -12.70 -10.47 12.29
CA GLY A 600 -13.84 -11.14 12.91
C GLY A 600 -13.54 -11.82 14.24
N ASP A 601 -12.29 -11.85 14.70
CA ASP A 601 -11.95 -12.35 16.02
C ASP A 601 -12.59 -11.48 17.10
N THR A 602 -13.14 -12.11 18.13
CA THR A 602 -13.69 -11.41 19.28
C THR A 602 -12.56 -10.98 20.21
N LEU A 603 -12.44 -9.68 20.44
CA LEU A 603 -11.37 -9.10 21.25
C LEU A 603 -11.80 -8.90 22.70
N VAL A 604 -12.98 -8.32 22.89
CA VAL A 604 -13.54 -7.96 24.20
C VAL A 604 -15.05 -8.25 24.23
N VAL A 605 -15.58 -8.65 25.38
CA VAL A 605 -17.02 -8.83 25.60
C VAL A 605 -17.47 -7.80 26.64
N ILE A 606 -18.55 -7.04 26.32
CA ILE A 606 -19.13 -5.99 27.17
C ILE A 606 -20.53 -6.42 27.60
N GLU A 607 -20.86 -6.35 28.92
CA GLU A 607 -22.17 -6.62 29.51
C GLU A 607 -22.88 -5.33 29.95
#